data_450197caf6b4bad4414c1b68cfb0c16a
#
_entry.id   450197caf6b4bad4414c1b68cfb0c16a
#
_cell.length_a   1.000
_cell.length_b   1.000
_cell.length_c   1.000
_cell.angle_alpha   90.00
_cell.angle_beta   90.00
_cell.angle_gamma   90.00
#
_symmetry.space_group_name_H-M   'P 1'
#
loop_
_entity.id
_entity.type
_entity.pdbx_description
1 polymer ?
#
loop_
_entity_poly.entity_id
_entity_poly.type
_entity_poly.pdbx_seq_one_letter_code
_entity_poly.pdbx_strand_id
1 'polypeptide(L)' 'MMQTVPGNDAQNEFQYVLNQVCSGLGPVLITGAHGNAVLVSEAEWRRIQDFVKRRLRPQSGERDLQRVSDPV' A
#
# COMPACT_ATOMS: atom_id res chain seq x y z
N MET A 1 15.19 -2.04 0.75
CA MET A 1 14.97 -2.46 -0.56
C MET A 1 13.72 -3.28 -0.67
N MET A 2 12.95 -3.08 -1.73
CA MET A 2 11.68 -3.74 -1.83
C MET A 2 11.83 -5.10 -2.50
N GLN A 3 11.18 -6.11 -1.96
CA GLN A 3 11.23 -7.42 -2.55
C GLN A 3 10.22 -7.50 -3.68
N THR A 4 10.55 -8.21 -4.72
CA THR A 4 9.68 -8.34 -5.87
C THR A 4 9.18 -9.76 -5.99
N VAL A 5 7.88 -9.93 -6.17
CA VAL A 5 7.27 -11.24 -6.27
C VAL A 5 6.32 -11.24 -7.46
N PRO A 6 6.44 -12.22 -8.36
CA PRO A 6 5.50 -12.30 -9.46
C PRO A 6 4.09 -12.57 -8.96
N GLY A 7 3.11 -12.08 -9.69
CA GLY A 7 1.73 -12.23 -9.27
C GLY A 7 1.31 -13.67 -9.06
N ASN A 8 1.77 -14.57 -9.91
CA ASN A 8 1.43 -15.98 -9.76
C ASN A 8 1.95 -16.52 -8.44
N ASP A 9 3.17 -16.17 -8.10
CA ASP A 9 3.74 -16.66 -6.86
C ASP A 9 3.06 -16.01 -5.68
N ALA A 10 2.74 -14.75 -5.79
CA ALA A 10 2.06 -14.07 -4.70
C ALA A 10 0.70 -14.71 -4.45
N GLN A 11 0.02 -15.10 -5.51
CA GLN A 11 -1.27 -15.70 -5.36
C GLN A 11 -1.16 -17.04 -4.66
N ASN A 12 -0.18 -17.85 -5.04
CA ASN A 12 -0.02 -19.16 -4.47
C ASN A 12 0.49 -19.13 -3.04
N GLU A 13 1.24 -18.10 -2.68
CA GLU A 13 1.80 -18.00 -1.35
C GLU A 13 1.34 -16.75 -0.64
N PHE A 14 0.11 -16.41 -0.83
CA PHE A 14 -0.40 -15.15 -0.32
C PHE A 14 -0.22 -15.01 1.18
N GLN A 15 -0.52 -16.05 1.94
CA GLN A 15 -0.37 -15.97 3.38
C GLN A 15 1.08 -15.75 3.79
N TYR A 16 1.98 -16.38 3.08
CA TYR A 16 3.38 -16.24 3.41
C TYR A 16 3.84 -14.82 3.13
N VAL A 17 3.45 -14.26 1.98
CA VAL A 17 3.83 -12.92 1.61
C VAL A 17 3.20 -11.92 2.59
N LEU A 18 1.96 -12.16 2.95
CA LEU A 18 1.27 -11.28 3.86
C LEU A 18 1.96 -11.28 5.22
N ASN A 19 2.35 -12.44 5.71
CA ASN A 19 3.03 -12.52 6.99
C ASN A 19 4.36 -11.81 6.95
N GLN A 20 5.07 -11.92 5.85
CA GLN A 20 6.35 -11.24 5.74
C GLN A 20 6.18 -9.73 5.78
N VAL A 21 5.21 -9.22 5.08
CA VAL A 21 4.96 -7.80 5.06
C VAL A 21 4.55 -7.31 6.45
N CYS A 22 3.69 -8.06 7.12
CA CYS A 22 3.21 -7.63 8.41
C CYS A 22 4.26 -7.78 9.52
N SER A 23 5.24 -8.62 9.31
CA SER A 23 6.26 -8.76 10.34
C SER A 23 7.41 -7.78 10.18
N GLY A 24 7.27 -6.82 9.32
CA GLY A 24 8.26 -5.78 9.29
C GLY A 24 9.31 -5.87 8.21
N LEU A 25 9.16 -6.77 7.27
CA LEU A 25 10.11 -6.87 6.19
C LEU A 25 9.94 -5.78 5.16
N GLY A 26 8.87 -5.04 5.25
CA GLY A 26 8.68 -3.93 4.35
C GLY A 26 7.79 -4.26 3.18
N PRO A 27 7.60 -3.30 2.30
CA PRO A 27 6.69 -3.49 1.17
C PRO A 27 7.19 -4.53 0.18
N VAL A 28 6.26 -5.15 -0.51
CA VAL A 28 6.59 -6.13 -1.52
C VAL A 28 5.96 -5.68 -2.82
N LEU A 29 6.74 -5.66 -3.89
CA LEU A 29 6.24 -5.28 -5.19
C LEU A 29 5.72 -6.54 -5.88
N ILE A 30 4.48 -6.52 -6.29
CA ILE A 30 3.88 -7.66 -6.97
C ILE A 30 3.70 -7.29 -8.42
N THR A 31 4.29 -8.05 -9.31
CA THR A 31 4.23 -7.72 -10.73
C THR A 31 3.08 -8.47 -11.39
N GLY A 32 2.43 -7.82 -12.30
CA GLY A 32 1.30 -8.40 -12.97
C GLY A 32 1.28 -8.08 -14.45
N ALA A 33 0.34 -8.69 -15.15
CA ALA A 33 0.26 -8.51 -16.59
C ALA A 33 -0.24 -7.12 -16.96
N HIS A 34 -1.10 -6.57 -16.15
CA HIS A 34 -1.67 -5.27 -16.46
C HIS A 34 -1.08 -4.15 -15.63
N GLY A 35 -0.10 -4.44 -14.85
CA GLY A 35 0.51 -3.42 -14.03
C GLY A 35 1.05 -4.06 -12.76
N ASN A 36 1.78 -3.27 -11.99
CA ASN A 36 2.36 -3.78 -10.76
C ASN A 36 1.65 -3.17 -9.58
N ALA A 37 1.71 -3.85 -8.46
CA ALA A 37 1.09 -3.36 -7.25
C ALA A 37 2.07 -3.51 -6.11
N VAL A 38 1.81 -2.80 -5.03
CA VAL A 38 2.68 -2.87 -3.87
C VAL A 38 1.84 -3.31 -2.68
N LEU A 39 2.32 -4.30 -1.96
CA LEU A 39 1.64 -4.78 -0.78
C LEU A 39 2.35 -4.23 0.44
N VAL A 40 1.63 -3.54 1.30
CA VAL A 40 2.21 -2.96 2.51
C VAL A 40 1.32 -3.30 3.68
N SER A 41 1.89 -3.28 4.87
CA SER A 41 1.07 -3.53 6.05
C SER A 41 0.19 -2.32 6.31
N GLU A 42 -0.87 -2.52 7.05
CA GLU A 42 -1.77 -1.43 7.35
C GLU A 42 -1.05 -0.33 8.12
N ALA A 43 -0.20 -0.71 9.04
CA ALA A 43 0.53 0.27 9.82
C ALA A 43 1.42 1.13 8.93
N GLU A 44 2.06 0.49 7.96
CA GLU A 44 2.91 1.23 7.06
C GLU A 44 2.08 2.13 6.18
N TRP A 45 0.94 1.65 5.73
CA TRP A 45 0.06 2.43 4.88
C TRP A 45 -0.43 3.67 5.62
N ARG A 46 -0.77 3.53 6.87
CA ARG A 46 -1.21 4.65 7.67
C ARG A 46 -0.13 5.69 7.83
N ARG A 47 1.10 5.23 8.00
CA ARG A 47 2.21 6.14 8.13
C ARG A 47 2.41 6.94 6.86
N ILE A 48 2.29 6.27 5.72
CA ILE A 48 2.43 6.92 4.43
C ILE A 48 1.32 7.94 4.25
N GLN A 49 0.11 7.59 4.61
CA GLN A 49 -1.01 8.50 4.50
C GLN A 49 -0.81 9.76 5.34
N ASP A 50 -0.34 9.58 6.54
CA ASP A 50 -0.08 10.72 7.39
C ASP A 50 0.98 11.61 6.80
N PHE A 51 2.02 11.03 6.27
CA PHE A 51 3.11 11.78 5.68
C PHE A 51 2.60 12.58 4.49
N VAL A 52 1.80 12.00 3.65
CA VAL A 52 1.26 12.67 2.49
C VAL A 52 0.34 13.80 2.91
N LYS A 53 -0.49 13.57 3.89
CA LYS A 53 -1.38 14.60 4.37
C LYS A 53 -0.63 15.81 4.88
N ARG A 54 0.44 15.58 5.61
CA ARG A 54 1.20 16.69 6.12
C ARG A 54 1.84 17.47 5.01
N ARG A 55 2.32 16.78 3.98
CA ARG A 55 3.01 17.47 2.93
C ARG A 55 2.05 18.23 2.04
N LEU A 56 0.92 17.68 1.84
CA LEU A 56 0.00 18.31 0.96
C LEU A 56 -0.97 19.23 1.60
N ARG A 57 -1.02 19.45 2.77
CA ARG A 57 -1.87 20.32 3.47
C ARG A 57 -2.56 21.40 2.74
N PRO A 58 -3.19 21.31 1.77
CA PRO A 58 -3.83 22.35 1.07
C PRO A 58 -5.07 22.64 1.79
N GLN A 59 -5.38 23.78 1.96
CA GLN A 59 -6.48 24.13 2.72
C GLN A 59 -7.75 23.75 2.11
N SER A 60 -7.94 23.94 0.89
CA SER A 60 -9.24 23.71 0.35
C SER A 60 -9.43 22.33 -0.14
N GLY A 61 -8.42 21.65 -0.41
CA GLY A 61 -8.58 20.32 -0.94
C GLY A 61 -8.97 19.30 0.05
N GLU A 62 -8.82 19.61 1.29
CA GLU A 62 -9.11 18.66 2.27
C GLU A 62 -10.48 18.12 2.26
N ARG A 63 -11.43 18.95 2.07
CA ARG A 63 -12.76 18.52 2.09
C ARG A 63 -13.05 17.55 1.02
N ASP A 64 -12.55 17.78 -0.14
CA ASP A 64 -12.78 16.90 -1.26
C ASP A 64 -12.20 15.55 -1.01
N LEU A 65 -11.06 15.51 -0.41
CA LEU A 65 -10.45 14.24 -0.13
C LEU A 65 -11.28 13.43 0.81
N GLN A 66 -11.83 14.07 1.77
CA GLN A 66 -12.63 13.36 2.67
C GLN A 66 -13.82 12.75 2.02
N ARG A 67 -14.44 13.47 1.15
CA ARG A 67 -15.56 12.97 0.52
C ARG A 67 -15.26 11.79 -0.32
N VAL A 68 -14.17 11.81 -0.99
CA VAL A 68 -13.80 10.75 -1.83
C VAL A 68 -13.51 9.49 -1.11
N SER A 69 -12.97 9.61 0.01
CA SER A 69 -12.57 8.43 0.72
C SER A 69 -13.71 7.67 1.27
N ASP A 70 -14.82 8.22 1.31
CA ASP A 70 -15.85 7.60 1.84
C ASP A 70 -16.31 6.40 1.30
N PRO A 71 -16.53 6.20 0.26
CA PRO A 71 -17.17 5.20 -0.26
C PRO A 71 -16.59 4.01 0.02
N VAL A 72 -16.50 3.32 0.02
CA VAL A 72 -16.02 2.16 0.27
C VAL A 72 -16.74 1.48 0.93
#